data_8ed334b22eb83763aa75c314e4084140
#
_entry.id   8ed334b22eb83763aa75c314e4084140
#
_cell.length_a   1.000
_cell.length_b   1.000
_cell.length_c   1.000
_cell.angle_alpha   90.00
_cell.angle_beta   90.00
_cell.angle_gamma   90.00
#
_symmetry.space_group_name_H-M   'P 1'
#
loop_
_entity.id
_entity.type
_entity.pdbx_description
1 polymer ?
#
loop_
_entity_poly.entity_id
_entity_poly.type
_entity_poly.pdbx_seq_one_letter_code
_entity_poly.pdbx_strand_id
1 'polypeptide(L)'
;MSLIKELAVVHGRVVLSSGQEADYYIDLRRVTLHRHGGPLVGRVLLDVCAGWSFDAAGGLTLGADPVGAAMLHASGGAIDSFVVRKAEKKHGMQRRIEGPDVAGRRVVVVEDVSTTGASPLTAVEAARAAGAEVIGVALIVDRGAGDTIRAAGLECRAAYTLADLGLA
;
A
#
# COMPACT_ATOMS: atom_id res chain seq x y z
N MET A 1 3.38 5.18 14.78
CA MET A 1 2.07 4.95 15.43
C MET A 1 1.42 6.24 15.94
N SER A 2 2.04 7.07 16.79
CA SER A 2 1.43 8.32 17.33
C SER A 2 0.85 9.24 16.25
N LEU A 3 1.60 9.51 15.18
CA LEU A 3 1.12 10.33 14.05
C LEU A 3 -0.12 9.76 13.36
N ILE A 4 -0.28 8.43 13.32
CA ILE A 4 -1.49 7.81 12.74
C ILE A 4 -2.70 8.12 13.61
N LYS A 5 -2.58 7.94 14.93
CA LYS A 5 -3.66 8.24 15.88
C LYS A 5 -4.06 9.71 15.87
N GLU A 6 -3.09 10.60 15.78
CA GLU A 6 -3.29 12.05 15.81
C GLU A 6 -3.86 12.61 14.51
N LEU A 7 -3.33 12.18 13.37
CA LEU A 7 -3.62 12.81 12.07
C LEU A 7 -4.60 12.03 11.21
N ALA A 8 -4.52 10.68 11.23
CA ALA A 8 -5.26 9.85 10.29
C ALA A 8 -6.60 9.35 10.83
N VAL A 9 -6.72 9.15 12.13
CA VAL A 9 -7.98 8.70 12.74
C VAL A 9 -8.92 9.89 12.91
N VAL A 10 -10.01 9.88 12.14
CA VAL A 10 -11.06 10.90 12.22
C VAL A 10 -12.27 10.27 12.89
N HIS A 11 -12.59 10.73 14.11
CA HIS A 11 -13.78 10.29 14.84
C HIS A 11 -15.02 11.03 14.34
N GLY A 12 -16.13 10.33 14.21
CA GLY A 12 -17.41 10.86 13.77
C GLY A 12 -18.14 9.86 12.86
N ARG A 13 -19.46 10.00 12.78
CA ARG A 13 -20.28 9.18 11.87
C ARG A 13 -19.84 9.36 10.42
N VAL A 14 -19.37 8.31 9.81
CA VAL A 14 -18.92 8.27 8.42
C VAL A 14 -19.63 7.13 7.71
N VAL A 15 -20.18 7.40 6.53
CA VAL A 15 -20.68 6.34 5.65
C VAL A 15 -19.52 5.86 4.80
N LEU A 16 -19.15 4.59 4.97
CA LEU A 16 -18.10 3.94 4.19
C LEU A 16 -18.54 3.70 2.75
N SER A 17 -17.59 3.43 1.85
CA SER A 17 -17.88 3.07 0.45
C SER A 17 -18.75 1.81 0.31
N SER A 18 -18.82 0.97 1.34
CA SER A 18 -19.72 -0.18 1.45
C SER A 18 -21.16 0.20 1.79
N GLY A 19 -21.45 1.47 2.13
CA GLY A 19 -22.73 1.93 2.64
C GLY A 19 -22.94 1.72 4.15
N GLN A 20 -21.98 1.11 4.85
CA GLN A 20 -22.03 0.91 6.30
C GLN A 20 -21.65 2.20 7.05
N GLU A 21 -22.33 2.48 8.16
CA GLU A 21 -21.92 3.55 9.08
C GLU A 21 -20.79 3.06 9.97
N ALA A 22 -19.81 3.93 10.20
CA ALA A 22 -18.70 3.71 11.12
C ALA A 22 -18.51 4.95 12.00
N ASP A 23 -18.07 4.74 13.23
CA ASP A 23 -17.82 5.81 14.19
C ASP A 23 -16.45 6.48 14.00
N TYR A 24 -15.65 5.97 13.07
CA TYR A 24 -14.36 6.54 12.68
C TYR A 24 -14.00 6.22 11.23
N TYR A 25 -13.14 7.05 10.67
CA TYR A 25 -12.51 6.84 9.36
C TYR A 25 -10.99 6.97 9.51
N ILE A 26 -10.23 6.16 8.76
CA ILE A 26 -8.78 6.24 8.72
C ILE A 26 -8.35 6.78 7.35
N ASP A 27 -7.81 7.99 7.33
CA ASP A 27 -7.19 8.61 6.14
C ASP A 27 -5.67 8.69 6.32
N LEU A 28 -4.98 7.62 5.93
CA LEU A 28 -3.52 7.55 6.06
C LEU A 28 -2.78 8.52 5.14
N ARG A 29 -3.40 9.08 4.09
CA ARG A 29 -2.79 10.10 3.24
C ARG A 29 -2.41 11.35 4.04
N ARG A 30 -3.13 11.62 5.13
CA ARG A 30 -2.77 12.68 6.10
C ARG A 30 -1.47 12.43 6.84
N VAL A 31 -0.97 11.18 6.85
CA VAL A 31 0.33 10.79 7.41
C VAL A 31 1.36 10.56 6.31
N THR A 32 1.01 9.84 5.26
CA THR A 32 1.94 9.48 4.18
C THR A 32 2.42 10.71 3.39
N LEU A 33 1.59 11.76 3.34
CA LEU A 33 1.92 13.06 2.72
C LEU A 33 2.37 14.12 3.73
N HIS A 34 2.45 13.78 5.03
CA HIS A 34 2.89 14.70 6.07
C HIS A 34 4.42 14.80 6.09
N ARG A 35 4.96 16.02 6.28
CA ARG A 35 6.41 16.30 6.28
C ARG A 35 7.25 15.41 7.21
N HIS A 36 6.68 14.98 8.34
CA HIS A 36 7.33 14.07 9.30
C HIS A 36 6.89 12.62 9.12
N GLY A 37 5.65 12.38 8.67
CA GLY A 37 5.07 11.06 8.47
C GLY A 37 5.68 10.34 7.26
N GLY A 38 5.75 11.01 6.12
CA GLY A 38 6.24 10.41 4.88
C GLY A 38 7.62 9.75 5.00
N PRO A 39 8.66 10.43 5.52
CA PRO A 39 9.98 9.82 5.70
C PRO A 39 9.98 8.63 6.67
N LEU A 40 9.09 8.62 7.67
CA LEU A 40 8.95 7.50 8.62
C LEU A 40 8.27 6.29 7.97
N VAL A 41 7.27 6.53 7.13
CA VAL A 41 6.53 5.47 6.42
C VAL A 41 7.48 4.60 5.61
N GLY A 42 8.38 5.20 4.83
CA GLY A 42 9.34 4.46 4.01
C GLY A 42 10.21 3.51 4.85
N ARG A 43 10.76 4.00 5.96
CA ARG A 43 11.58 3.20 6.88
C ARG A 43 10.77 2.06 7.52
N VAL A 44 9.60 2.37 8.04
CA VAL A 44 8.72 1.36 8.67
C VAL A 44 8.35 0.26 7.68
N LEU A 45 8.00 0.61 6.44
CA LEU A 45 7.63 -0.41 5.43
C LEU A 45 8.85 -1.22 4.95
N LEU A 46 10.04 -0.63 4.87
CA LEU A 46 11.27 -1.41 4.62
C LEU A 46 11.54 -2.40 5.75
N ASP A 47 11.33 -2.01 7.01
CA ASP A 47 11.46 -2.91 8.17
C ASP A 47 10.40 -4.03 8.13
N VAL A 48 9.15 -3.72 7.77
CA VAL A 48 8.08 -4.72 7.56
C VAL A 48 8.47 -5.74 6.48
N CYS A 49 9.13 -5.27 5.42
CA CYS A 49 9.61 -6.11 4.33
C CYS A 49 10.96 -6.80 4.61
N ALA A 50 11.50 -6.69 5.82
CA ALA A 50 12.80 -7.29 6.15
C ALA A 50 12.84 -8.80 5.82
N GLY A 51 13.91 -9.21 5.15
CA GLY A 51 14.07 -10.59 4.64
C GLY A 51 13.42 -10.86 3.27
N TRP A 52 12.60 -9.96 2.73
CA TRP A 52 12.21 -10.01 1.34
C TRP A 52 13.29 -9.37 0.46
N SER A 53 13.64 -10.03 -0.64
CA SER A 53 14.51 -9.45 -1.67
C SER A 53 13.62 -8.99 -2.83
N PHE A 54 13.63 -7.70 -3.12
CA PHE A 54 12.80 -7.11 -4.18
C PHE A 54 13.48 -5.88 -4.79
N ASP A 55 13.08 -5.56 -6.02
CA ASP A 55 13.70 -4.51 -6.86
C ASP A 55 12.84 -3.24 -6.91
N ALA A 56 11.53 -3.37 -6.62
CA ALA A 56 10.62 -2.23 -6.66
C ALA A 56 9.43 -2.41 -5.71
N ALA A 57 8.87 -1.28 -5.24
CA ALA A 57 7.66 -1.23 -4.43
C ALA A 57 6.65 -0.26 -5.02
N GLY A 58 5.38 -0.64 -5.06
CA GLY A 58 4.31 0.21 -5.59
C GLY A 58 2.94 -0.39 -5.40
N GLY A 59 1.90 0.29 -5.81
CA GLY A 59 0.53 -0.18 -5.63
C GLY A 59 -0.51 0.67 -6.32
N LEU A 60 -1.78 0.47 -5.97
CA LEU A 60 -2.89 1.15 -6.63
C LEU A 60 -2.97 2.63 -6.20
N THR A 61 -3.02 3.51 -7.21
CA THR A 61 -3.19 4.95 -6.96
C THR A 61 -4.53 5.22 -6.22
N LEU A 62 -4.61 6.17 -5.28
CA LEU A 62 -3.69 7.18 -4.76
C LEU A 62 -2.96 6.74 -3.48
N GLY A 63 -3.53 5.80 -2.69
CA GLY A 63 -3.05 5.47 -1.35
C GLY A 63 -1.62 4.96 -1.34
N ALA A 64 -1.28 4.11 -2.30
CA ALA A 64 0.02 3.50 -2.42
C ALA A 64 1.13 4.42 -2.96
N ASP A 65 0.78 5.47 -3.72
CA ASP A 65 1.77 6.33 -4.40
C ASP A 65 2.77 6.95 -3.42
N PRO A 66 2.34 7.63 -2.34
CA PRO A 66 3.28 8.20 -1.38
C PRO A 66 4.04 7.14 -0.57
N VAL A 67 3.47 5.94 -0.41
CA VAL A 67 4.11 4.82 0.30
C VAL A 67 5.29 4.29 -0.51
N GLY A 68 5.07 3.97 -1.79
CA GLY A 68 6.13 3.51 -2.69
C GLY A 68 7.25 4.56 -2.85
N ALA A 69 6.89 5.83 -3.03
CA ALA A 69 7.86 6.93 -3.09
C ALA A 69 8.67 7.06 -1.79
N ALA A 70 8.03 6.93 -0.63
CA ALA A 70 8.72 6.96 0.66
C ALA A 70 9.72 5.81 0.82
N MET A 71 9.36 4.60 0.38
CA MET A 71 10.27 3.44 0.40
C MET A 71 11.45 3.61 -0.54
N LEU A 72 11.23 4.10 -1.77
CA LEU A 72 12.29 4.47 -2.71
C LEU A 72 13.31 5.39 -2.04
N HIS A 73 12.87 6.49 -1.44
CA HIS A 73 13.77 7.45 -0.79
C HIS A 73 14.45 6.86 0.45
N ALA A 74 13.73 6.12 1.28
CA ALA A 74 14.27 5.51 2.50
C ALA A 74 15.31 4.40 2.21
N SER A 75 15.20 3.74 1.05
CA SER A 75 16.15 2.72 0.61
C SER A 75 17.51 3.28 0.16
N GLY A 76 17.64 4.60 0.02
CA GLY A 76 18.84 5.21 -0.53
C GLY A 76 19.04 4.92 -2.03
N GLY A 77 17.97 4.62 -2.76
CA GLY A 77 18.00 4.27 -4.18
C GLY A 77 18.28 2.79 -4.46
N ALA A 78 18.13 1.92 -3.44
CA ALA A 78 18.30 0.47 -3.62
C ALA A 78 17.11 -0.18 -4.34
N ILE A 79 15.93 0.42 -4.29
CA ILE A 79 14.72 -0.04 -4.98
C ILE A 79 14.08 1.08 -5.79
N ASP A 80 13.34 0.72 -6.82
CA ASP A 80 12.48 1.65 -7.56
C ASP A 80 11.07 1.75 -6.95
N SER A 81 10.28 2.72 -7.45
CA SER A 81 8.84 2.78 -7.17
C SER A 81 8.04 2.76 -8.45
N PHE A 82 6.86 2.14 -8.42
CA PHE A 82 5.90 2.11 -9.53
C PHE A 82 4.49 2.45 -9.03
N VAL A 83 3.63 2.88 -9.94
CA VAL A 83 2.24 3.21 -9.66
C VAL A 83 1.33 2.34 -10.53
N VAL A 84 0.28 1.80 -9.92
CA VAL A 84 -0.77 1.06 -10.63
C VAL A 84 -1.99 1.97 -10.81
N ARG A 85 -2.40 2.19 -12.05
CA ARG A 85 -3.59 2.96 -12.39
C ARG A 85 -4.86 2.14 -12.14
N LYS A 86 -5.94 2.80 -11.72
CA LYS A 86 -7.26 2.17 -11.54
C LYS A 86 -7.85 1.65 -12.85
N ALA A 87 -7.53 2.31 -13.97
CA ALA A 87 -7.98 1.93 -15.30
C ALA A 87 -6.84 2.05 -16.33
N GLU A 88 -6.96 1.33 -17.43
CA GLU A 88 -6.05 1.43 -18.57
C GLU A 88 -6.12 2.82 -19.21
N LYS A 89 -5.03 3.25 -19.85
CA LYS A 89 -5.04 4.45 -20.71
C LYS A 89 -5.92 4.20 -21.92
N LYS A 90 -6.83 5.13 -22.19
CA LYS A 90 -7.67 5.08 -23.40
C LYS A 90 -6.88 5.36 -24.69
N HIS A 91 -5.68 5.97 -24.57
CA HIS A 91 -4.81 6.35 -25.69
C HIS A 91 -3.34 6.04 -25.35
N GLY A 92 -2.54 5.66 -26.36
CA GLY A 92 -1.14 5.29 -26.22
C GLY A 92 -0.95 3.81 -25.85
N MET A 93 0.20 3.47 -25.25
CA MET A 93 0.39 2.12 -24.69
C MET A 93 -0.57 1.92 -23.53
N GLN A 94 -1.47 0.95 -23.62
CA GLN A 94 -2.53 0.63 -22.64
C GLN A 94 -1.96 0.02 -21.34
N ARG A 95 -0.93 0.64 -20.80
CA ARG A 95 -0.25 0.16 -19.58
C ARG A 95 -0.96 0.63 -18.33
N ARG A 96 -1.18 -0.27 -17.40
CA ARG A 96 -1.66 0.05 -16.05
C ARG A 96 -0.54 0.43 -15.08
N ILE A 97 0.71 0.11 -15.41
CA ILE A 97 1.90 0.43 -14.61
C ILE A 97 2.56 1.70 -15.14
N GLU A 98 2.84 2.64 -14.24
CA GLU A 98 3.62 3.85 -14.48
C GLU A 98 4.91 3.78 -13.66
N GLY A 99 6.01 4.32 -14.21
CA GLY A 99 7.34 4.28 -13.61
C GLY A 99 8.30 3.39 -14.39
N PRO A 100 9.40 2.95 -13.77
CA PRO A 100 10.34 2.00 -14.36
C PRO A 100 9.68 0.69 -14.73
N ASP A 101 10.26 -0.01 -15.73
CA ASP A 101 9.75 -1.32 -16.16
C ASP A 101 9.85 -2.34 -15.01
N VAL A 102 8.77 -3.09 -14.80
CA VAL A 102 8.68 -4.11 -13.76
C VAL A 102 8.77 -5.54 -14.32
N ALA A 103 8.83 -5.71 -15.63
CA ALA A 103 8.89 -7.04 -16.26
C ALA A 103 10.16 -7.80 -15.83
N GLY A 104 9.97 -9.04 -15.37
CA GLY A 104 11.05 -9.90 -14.87
C GLY A 104 11.63 -9.47 -13.52
N ARG A 105 11.08 -8.43 -12.88
CA ARG A 105 11.55 -7.92 -11.58
C ARG A 105 10.71 -8.47 -10.44
N ARG A 106 11.34 -8.59 -9.27
CA ARG A 106 10.70 -8.94 -8.02
C ARG A 106 10.13 -7.68 -7.38
N VAL A 107 8.83 -7.66 -7.13
CA VAL A 107 8.15 -6.45 -6.61
C VAL A 107 7.34 -6.74 -5.37
N VAL A 108 7.24 -5.74 -4.50
CA VAL A 108 6.31 -5.73 -3.36
C VAL A 108 5.16 -4.79 -3.67
N VAL A 109 3.94 -5.28 -3.53
CA VAL A 109 2.75 -4.42 -3.58
C VAL A 109 2.55 -3.77 -2.23
N VAL A 110 2.36 -2.45 -2.22
CA VAL A 110 2.14 -1.69 -0.98
C VAL A 110 0.77 -1.01 -1.00
N GLU A 111 0.22 -0.80 0.20
CA GLU A 111 -1.01 -0.03 0.38
C GLU A 111 -0.96 0.73 1.71
N ASP A 112 -1.64 1.84 1.80
CA ASP A 112 -1.72 2.62 3.05
C ASP A 112 -2.64 1.91 4.07
N VAL A 113 -3.89 1.64 3.71
CA VAL A 113 -4.85 0.93 4.55
C VAL A 113 -5.73 0.01 3.71
N SER A 114 -5.96 -1.21 4.16
CA SER A 114 -6.83 -2.14 3.46
C SER A 114 -7.79 -2.88 4.40
N THR A 115 -9.07 -2.97 4.00
CA THR A 115 -10.12 -3.68 4.73
C THR A 115 -10.46 -5.01 4.06
N THR A 116 -10.64 -5.01 2.76
CA THR A 116 -11.08 -6.20 1.99
C THR A 116 -9.97 -6.85 1.18
N GLY A 117 -8.83 -6.18 1.01
CA GLY A 117 -7.76 -6.62 0.13
C GLY A 117 -7.98 -6.32 -1.36
N ALA A 118 -9.11 -5.72 -1.75
CA ALA A 118 -9.45 -5.52 -3.17
C ALA A 118 -8.43 -4.63 -3.90
N SER A 119 -8.03 -3.50 -3.29
CA SER A 119 -7.05 -2.58 -3.90
C SER A 119 -5.67 -3.23 -4.11
N PRO A 120 -5.03 -3.82 -3.07
CA PRO A 120 -3.74 -4.46 -3.26
C PRO A 120 -3.82 -5.67 -4.20
N LEU A 121 -4.89 -6.48 -4.19
CA LEU A 121 -5.04 -7.59 -5.14
C LEU A 121 -5.18 -7.10 -6.58
N THR A 122 -5.91 -6.00 -6.82
CA THR A 122 -5.96 -5.36 -8.14
C THR A 122 -4.56 -4.90 -8.61
N ALA A 123 -3.73 -4.39 -7.69
CA ALA A 123 -2.35 -4.01 -8.01
C ALA A 123 -1.47 -5.24 -8.29
N VAL A 124 -1.65 -6.33 -7.54
CA VAL A 124 -0.97 -7.62 -7.79
C VAL A 124 -1.27 -8.15 -9.19
N GLU A 125 -2.55 -8.17 -9.57
CA GLU A 125 -2.97 -8.60 -10.92
C GLU A 125 -2.31 -7.76 -12.02
N ALA A 126 -2.32 -6.44 -11.85
CA ALA A 126 -1.71 -5.54 -12.82
C ALA A 126 -0.18 -5.71 -12.92
N ALA A 127 0.51 -5.89 -11.78
CA ALA A 127 1.95 -6.13 -11.75
C ALA A 127 2.31 -7.47 -12.41
N ARG A 128 1.58 -8.54 -12.11
CA ARG A 128 1.74 -9.86 -12.75
C ARG A 128 1.46 -9.80 -14.25
N ALA A 129 0.41 -9.11 -14.67
CA ALA A 129 0.10 -8.90 -16.07
C ALA A 129 1.19 -8.11 -16.82
N ALA A 130 1.93 -7.25 -16.12
CA ALA A 130 3.11 -6.55 -16.63
C ALA A 130 4.40 -7.40 -16.59
N GLY A 131 4.32 -8.67 -16.16
CA GLY A 131 5.46 -9.60 -16.13
C GLY A 131 6.31 -9.54 -14.85
N ALA A 132 5.84 -8.88 -13.79
CA ALA A 132 6.54 -8.84 -12.51
C ALA A 132 6.31 -10.12 -11.68
N GLU A 133 7.31 -10.51 -10.89
CA GLU A 133 7.19 -11.49 -9.80
C GLU A 133 6.75 -10.75 -8.53
N VAL A 134 5.51 -10.93 -8.10
CA VAL A 134 5.02 -10.30 -6.85
C VAL A 134 5.41 -11.18 -5.67
N ILE A 135 6.29 -10.65 -4.80
CA ILE A 135 6.83 -11.33 -3.62
C ILE A 135 5.83 -11.36 -2.48
N GLY A 136 5.07 -10.28 -2.29
CA GLY A 136 4.09 -10.16 -1.24
C GLY A 136 3.44 -8.79 -1.22
N VAL A 137 2.60 -8.58 -0.20
CA VAL A 137 1.88 -7.33 0.05
C VAL A 137 2.28 -6.78 1.41
N ALA A 138 2.63 -5.49 1.46
CA ALA A 138 2.94 -4.78 2.70
C ALA A 138 1.97 -3.61 2.93
N LEU A 139 1.33 -3.59 4.09
CA LEU A 139 0.33 -2.60 4.48
C LEU A 139 0.88 -1.70 5.60
N ILE A 140 0.49 -0.43 5.63
CA ILE A 140 0.72 0.37 6.83
C ILE A 140 -0.29 -0.07 7.90
N VAL A 141 -1.59 -0.13 7.57
CA VAL A 141 -2.64 -0.59 8.50
C VAL A 141 -3.47 -1.70 7.86
N ASP A 142 -3.47 -2.87 8.49
CA ASP A 142 -4.39 -3.96 8.17
C ASP A 142 -5.69 -3.80 8.97
N ARG A 143 -6.81 -3.66 8.25
CA ARG A 143 -8.18 -3.61 8.80
C ARG A 143 -8.95 -4.90 8.54
N GLY A 144 -8.26 -6.03 8.34
CA GLY A 144 -8.86 -7.33 8.05
C GLY A 144 -8.57 -7.84 6.63
N ALA A 145 -7.77 -7.15 5.83
CA ALA A 145 -7.40 -7.56 4.48
C ALA A 145 -6.42 -8.74 4.44
N GLY A 146 -5.61 -8.91 5.50
CA GLY A 146 -4.50 -9.86 5.52
C GLY A 146 -4.91 -11.30 5.20
N ASP A 147 -6.06 -11.78 5.72
CA ASP A 147 -6.53 -13.14 5.47
C ASP A 147 -6.95 -13.33 4.00
N THR A 148 -7.63 -12.35 3.41
CA THR A 148 -8.00 -12.39 1.99
C THR A 148 -6.77 -12.42 1.09
N ILE A 149 -5.74 -11.63 1.42
CA ILE A 149 -4.49 -11.57 0.65
C ILE A 149 -3.73 -12.90 0.78
N ARG A 150 -3.67 -13.49 1.98
CA ARG A 150 -3.05 -14.80 2.21
C ARG A 150 -3.81 -15.92 1.51
N ALA A 151 -5.14 -15.88 1.49
CA ALA A 151 -5.97 -16.83 0.75
C ALA A 151 -5.75 -16.76 -0.78
N ALA A 152 -5.31 -15.60 -1.30
CA ALA A 152 -4.90 -15.44 -2.69
C ALA A 152 -3.46 -15.96 -2.97
N GLY A 153 -2.83 -16.65 -2.00
CA GLY A 153 -1.50 -17.25 -2.15
C GLY A 153 -0.34 -16.26 -2.03
N LEU A 154 -0.54 -15.14 -1.34
CA LEU A 154 0.48 -14.10 -1.15
C LEU A 154 0.84 -13.95 0.32
N GLU A 155 2.12 -13.74 0.60
CA GLU A 155 2.52 -13.28 1.93
C GLU A 155 2.00 -11.85 2.16
N CYS A 156 1.38 -11.60 3.31
CA CYS A 156 0.89 -10.28 3.71
C CYS A 156 1.47 -9.90 5.05
N ARG A 157 2.12 -8.74 5.10
CA ARG A 157 2.64 -8.14 6.32
C ARG A 157 2.06 -6.75 6.53
N ALA A 158 1.90 -6.34 7.78
CA ALA A 158 1.42 -5.01 8.12
C ALA A 158 2.25 -4.41 9.25
N ALA A 159 2.42 -3.09 9.21
CA ALA A 159 3.07 -2.37 10.30
C ALA A 159 2.17 -2.30 11.54
N TYR A 160 0.86 -2.15 11.32
CA TYR A 160 -0.14 -2.01 12.40
C TYR A 160 -1.45 -2.69 12.05
N THR A 161 -2.16 -3.12 13.10
CA THR A 161 -3.55 -3.58 13.05
C THR A 161 -4.48 -2.51 13.67
N LEU A 162 -5.80 -2.73 13.62
CA LEU A 162 -6.76 -1.89 14.34
C LEU A 162 -6.54 -1.95 15.86
N ALA A 163 -6.18 -3.12 16.40
CA ALA A 163 -5.89 -3.29 17.83
C ALA A 163 -4.71 -2.40 18.30
N ASP A 164 -3.64 -2.31 17.49
CA ASP A 164 -2.49 -1.43 17.80
C ASP A 164 -2.90 0.05 17.84
N LEU A 165 -3.91 0.42 17.06
CA LEU A 165 -4.45 1.78 17.04
C LEU A 165 -5.48 2.04 18.15
N GLY A 166 -5.95 0.99 18.85
CA GLY A 166 -7.01 1.08 19.85
C GLY A 166 -8.40 1.26 19.21
N LEU A 167 -8.61 0.70 18.02
CA LEU A 167 -9.83 0.82 17.21
C LEU A 167 -10.52 -0.54 16.98
N ALA A 168 -10.04 -1.60 17.62
CA ALA A 168 -10.63 -2.95 17.57
C ALA A 168 -11.65 -3.14 18.68
#